data_de56c2c0ee1519485965a049bc058e32
#
_entry.id   de56c2c0ee1519485965a049bc058e32
#
_cell.length_a   1.000
_cell.length_b   1.000
_cell.length_c   1.000
_cell.angle_alpha   90.00
_cell.angle_beta   90.00
_cell.angle_gamma   90.00
#
_symmetry.space_group_name_H-M   'P 1'
#
loop_
_entity.id
_entity.type
_entity.pdbx_description
1 polymer ?
#
loop_
_entity_poly.entity_id
_entity_poly.type
_entity_poly.pdbx_seq_one_letter_code
_entity_poly.pdbx_strand_id
1 'polypeptide(L)'
;MKNRIAENRIGLLLICAGLSLTLWSCASGPAPIDHYYRIDAGVPDSPAVKKLQGNLQIDRLRADALTGERQLLYKQTADAAEVRQHPYQRWSDPPAILLQAELISFLSAAAVADTVMPATARVKPDYVVSGRIRNFERVLEPQPRAVVEIQFTATTARGDEILVNRSYREERAAANSSVEASVVAFDEAINVIFEQFLADLSGS
;
A
#
# COMPACT_ATOMS: atom_id res chain seq x y z
N MET A 1 32.68 57.91 -40.77
CA MET A 1 31.50 57.72 -39.90
C MET A 1 30.56 56.55 -40.36
N LYS A 2 30.56 56.14 -41.62
CA LYS A 2 29.66 55.03 -42.08
C LYS A 2 30.05 53.63 -41.59
N ASN A 3 31.33 53.31 -41.35
CA ASN A 3 31.73 51.97 -40.93
C ASN A 3 31.39 51.61 -39.49
N ARG A 4 31.38 52.52 -38.56
CA ARG A 4 31.05 52.28 -37.14
C ARG A 4 29.58 51.90 -36.92
N ILE A 5 28.67 52.36 -37.79
CA ILE A 5 27.24 52.05 -37.69
C ILE A 5 26.96 50.64 -38.22
N ALA A 6 27.72 50.16 -39.20
CA ALA A 6 27.57 48.79 -39.69
C ALA A 6 28.06 47.74 -38.69
N GLU A 7 29.20 48.00 -38.03
CA GLU A 7 29.77 47.08 -37.01
C GLU A 7 28.84 46.98 -35.77
N ASN A 8 28.24 48.09 -35.35
CA ASN A 8 27.30 48.06 -34.22
C ASN A 8 25.98 47.30 -34.54
N ARG A 9 25.53 47.35 -35.80
CA ARG A 9 24.32 46.57 -36.22
C ARG A 9 24.60 45.09 -36.34
N ILE A 10 25.82 44.70 -36.76
CA ILE A 10 26.20 43.27 -36.82
C ILE A 10 26.36 42.72 -35.37
N GLY A 11 26.98 43.47 -34.47
CA GLY A 11 27.12 43.09 -33.06
C GLY A 11 25.77 42.90 -32.39
N LEU A 12 24.78 43.80 -32.63
CA LEU A 12 23.42 43.71 -32.06
C LEU A 12 22.64 42.51 -32.64
N LEU A 13 22.80 42.22 -33.91
CA LEU A 13 22.19 41.01 -34.55
C LEU A 13 22.76 39.69 -34.02
N LEU A 14 24.03 39.63 -33.72
CA LEU A 14 24.68 38.45 -33.13
C LEU A 14 24.24 38.24 -31.68
N ILE A 15 24.06 39.31 -30.92
CA ILE A 15 23.55 39.24 -29.52
C ILE A 15 22.09 38.79 -29.53
N CYS A 16 21.25 39.30 -30.42
CA CYS A 16 19.85 38.87 -30.54
C CYS A 16 19.74 37.43 -31.00
N ALA A 17 20.56 36.95 -31.93
CA ALA A 17 20.60 35.55 -32.38
C ALA A 17 21.07 34.61 -31.25
N GLY A 18 22.06 35.02 -30.45
CA GLY A 18 22.50 34.25 -29.27
C GLY A 18 21.43 34.13 -28.19
N LEU A 19 20.67 35.19 -27.93
CA LEU A 19 19.59 35.20 -26.93
C LEU A 19 18.39 34.35 -27.36
N SER A 20 18.15 34.21 -28.66
CA SER A 20 17.05 33.39 -29.18
C SER A 20 17.30 31.89 -29.09
N LEU A 21 18.57 31.43 -29.08
CA LEU A 21 18.92 30.02 -28.94
C LEU A 21 18.78 29.52 -27.49
N THR A 22 18.81 30.38 -26.49
CA THR A 22 18.69 29.98 -25.08
C THR A 22 17.24 29.75 -24.64
N LEU A 23 16.25 30.18 -25.43
CA LEU A 23 14.84 30.03 -25.10
C LEU A 23 14.23 28.66 -25.51
N TRP A 24 14.96 27.83 -26.24
CA TRP A 24 14.48 26.50 -26.65
C TRP A 24 14.85 25.37 -25.67
N SER A 25 15.56 25.67 -24.60
CA SER A 25 16.02 24.68 -23.62
C SER A 25 14.96 24.22 -22.59
N CYS A 26 13.74 24.76 -22.61
CA CYS A 26 12.69 24.40 -21.67
C CYS A 26 11.58 23.55 -22.31
N ALA A 27 11.92 22.60 -23.18
CA ALA A 27 11.00 21.52 -23.52
C ALA A 27 10.99 20.52 -22.36
N SER A 28 10.36 20.85 -21.25
CA SER A 28 10.04 19.85 -20.21
C SER A 28 9.16 18.78 -20.88
N GLY A 29 9.58 17.52 -20.78
CA GLY A 29 8.76 16.38 -21.23
C GLY A 29 7.35 16.44 -20.62
N PRO A 30 6.40 15.60 -21.07
CA PRO A 30 5.07 15.56 -20.50
C PRO A 30 5.15 15.37 -18.99
N ALA A 31 4.31 16.09 -18.25
CA ALA A 31 4.25 15.98 -16.80
C ALA A 31 4.00 14.51 -16.40
N PRO A 32 4.73 13.99 -15.42
CA PRO A 32 4.51 12.62 -14.97
C PRO A 32 3.09 12.47 -14.43
N ILE A 33 2.49 11.31 -14.65
CA ILE A 33 1.11 10.99 -14.27
C ILE A 33 1.13 10.13 -13.02
N ASP A 34 0.24 10.41 -12.07
CA ASP A 34 0.03 9.55 -10.89
C ASP A 34 -0.69 8.27 -11.31
N HIS A 35 -0.15 7.12 -10.88
CA HIS A 35 -0.75 5.80 -11.03
C HIS A 35 -1.34 5.36 -9.69
N TYR A 36 -2.56 4.82 -9.72
CA TYR A 36 -3.28 4.39 -8.52
C TYR A 36 -3.56 2.90 -8.58
N TYR A 37 -3.26 2.21 -7.46
CA TYR A 37 -3.42 0.78 -7.31
C TYR A 37 -4.41 0.47 -6.19
N ARG A 38 -5.10 -0.65 -6.32
CA ARG A 38 -5.98 -1.22 -5.29
C ARG A 38 -5.36 -2.52 -4.80
N ILE A 39 -5.80 -2.95 -3.64
CA ILE A 39 -5.52 -4.27 -3.08
C ILE A 39 -6.72 -5.14 -3.39
N ASP A 40 -6.48 -6.40 -3.74
CA ASP A 40 -7.48 -7.45 -3.89
C ASP A 40 -6.96 -8.69 -3.16
N ALA A 41 -7.43 -8.89 -1.94
CA ALA A 41 -7.04 -10.04 -1.12
C ALA A 41 -7.72 -11.35 -1.58
N GLY A 42 -8.60 -11.28 -2.58
CA GLY A 42 -9.36 -12.43 -3.05
C GLY A 42 -10.43 -12.88 -2.04
N VAL A 43 -10.79 -14.14 -2.15
CA VAL A 43 -11.77 -14.79 -1.26
C VAL A 43 -11.11 -15.95 -0.52
N PRO A 44 -11.63 -16.36 0.65
CA PRO A 44 -11.08 -17.49 1.39
C PRO A 44 -11.24 -18.80 0.60
N ASP A 45 -10.24 -19.66 0.70
CA ASP A 45 -10.26 -20.99 0.08
C ASP A 45 -11.39 -21.89 0.61
N SER A 46 -11.75 -21.67 1.87
CA SER A 46 -12.80 -22.45 2.55
C SER A 46 -13.54 -21.60 3.60
N PRO A 47 -14.80 -21.91 3.90
CA PRO A 47 -15.49 -21.29 5.01
C PRO A 47 -14.78 -21.55 6.36
N ALA A 48 -15.04 -20.71 7.36
CA ALA A 48 -14.53 -20.90 8.70
C ALA A 48 -14.95 -22.25 9.30
N VAL A 49 -13.99 -22.96 9.89
CA VAL A 49 -14.23 -24.28 10.51
C VAL A 49 -15.14 -24.14 11.74
N LYS A 50 -14.95 -23.07 12.51
CA LYS A 50 -15.75 -22.75 13.69
C LYS A 50 -16.22 -21.30 13.57
N LYS A 51 -17.51 -21.06 13.81
CA LYS A 51 -18.11 -19.76 13.70
C LYS A 51 -18.21 -19.08 15.08
N LEU A 52 -17.78 -17.83 15.15
CA LEU A 52 -18.03 -16.96 16.29
C LEU A 52 -19.51 -16.59 16.33
N GLN A 53 -20.13 -16.72 17.50
CA GLN A 53 -21.53 -16.34 17.69
C GLN A 53 -21.66 -14.85 17.94
N GLY A 54 -22.36 -14.13 17.05
CA GLY A 54 -22.60 -12.68 17.17
C GLY A 54 -21.79 -11.85 16.17
N ASN A 55 -21.53 -10.60 16.55
CA ASN A 55 -20.98 -9.56 15.67
C ASN A 55 -19.47 -9.40 15.86
N LEU A 56 -18.71 -9.51 14.77
CA LEU A 56 -17.27 -9.26 14.73
C LEU A 56 -17.00 -7.87 14.17
N GLN A 57 -16.44 -6.99 14.97
CA GLN A 57 -16.02 -5.66 14.56
C GLN A 57 -14.55 -5.68 14.14
N ILE A 58 -14.26 -5.10 13.00
CA ILE A 58 -12.90 -4.87 12.51
C ILE A 58 -12.57 -3.39 12.70
N ASP A 59 -11.63 -3.10 13.59
CA ASP A 59 -11.15 -1.75 13.80
C ASP A 59 -10.24 -1.32 12.64
N ARG A 60 -10.09 0.00 12.48
CA ARG A 60 -9.12 0.55 11.54
C ARG A 60 -7.72 0.11 11.96
N LEU A 61 -6.97 -0.47 11.01
CA LEU A 61 -5.59 -0.87 11.28
C LEU A 61 -4.71 0.35 11.55
N ARG A 62 -3.75 0.19 12.43
CA ARG A 62 -2.74 1.21 12.71
C ARG A 62 -1.53 1.00 11.82
N ALA A 63 -0.94 2.09 11.35
CA ALA A 63 0.31 2.12 10.62
C ALA A 63 1.20 3.23 11.20
N ASP A 64 2.51 3.18 10.95
CA ASP A 64 3.38 4.34 11.18
C ASP A 64 3.07 5.45 10.16
N ALA A 65 3.68 6.63 10.35
CA ALA A 65 3.39 7.80 9.52
C ALA A 65 3.69 7.54 8.03
N LEU A 66 4.76 6.81 7.71
CA LEU A 66 5.18 6.56 6.34
C LEU A 66 4.30 5.53 5.65
N THR A 67 4.03 4.41 6.31
CA THR A 67 3.13 3.34 5.83
C THR A 67 1.66 3.80 5.80
N GLY A 68 1.32 4.80 6.60
CA GLY A 68 -0.02 5.39 6.64
C GLY A 68 -0.36 6.28 5.46
N GLU A 69 0.63 6.64 4.65
CA GLU A 69 0.45 7.43 3.42
C GLU A 69 0.03 6.54 2.25
N ARG A 70 -0.36 7.17 1.13
CA ARG A 70 -0.81 6.45 -0.08
C ARG A 70 0.32 6.02 -1.01
N GLN A 71 1.54 6.53 -0.81
CA GLN A 71 2.67 6.21 -1.66
C GLN A 71 3.09 4.75 -1.50
N LEU A 72 3.39 4.08 -2.62
CA LEU A 72 4.03 2.78 -2.56
C LEU A 72 5.44 2.93 -1.98
N LEU A 73 5.71 2.15 -0.95
CA LEU A 73 7.01 2.11 -0.31
C LEU A 73 7.91 1.05 -0.95
N TYR A 74 9.22 1.31 -0.96
CA TYR A 74 10.20 0.32 -1.39
C TYR A 74 11.52 0.45 -0.65
N LYS A 75 12.23 -0.68 -0.58
CA LYS A 75 13.64 -0.79 -0.17
C LYS A 75 14.45 -1.32 -1.34
N GLN A 76 15.73 -0.95 -1.40
CA GLN A 76 16.62 -1.52 -2.41
C GLN A 76 16.90 -2.99 -2.08
N THR A 77 17.31 -3.27 -0.84
CA THR A 77 17.57 -4.62 -0.32
C THR A 77 16.78 -4.82 0.98
N ALA A 78 16.62 -6.06 1.43
CA ALA A 78 15.86 -6.38 2.64
C ALA A 78 16.47 -5.78 3.93
N ASP A 79 17.80 -5.71 3.98
CA ASP A 79 18.58 -5.18 5.10
C ASP A 79 18.78 -3.65 5.03
N ALA A 80 18.36 -2.99 3.95
CA ALA A 80 18.43 -1.54 3.85
C ALA A 80 17.65 -0.87 4.99
N ALA A 81 18.31 0.03 5.71
CA ALA A 81 17.65 0.85 6.72
C ALA A 81 16.74 1.93 6.10
N GLU A 82 17.04 2.33 4.86
CA GLU A 82 16.29 3.35 4.13
C GLU A 82 15.03 2.76 3.50
N VAL A 83 13.89 3.37 3.80
CA VAL A 83 12.62 3.14 3.11
C VAL A 83 12.33 4.36 2.24
N ARG A 84 12.01 4.14 0.98
CA ARG A 84 11.73 5.19 -0.01
C ARG A 84 10.28 5.13 -0.46
N GLN A 85 9.78 6.28 -0.89
CA GLN A 85 8.48 6.40 -1.54
C GLN A 85 8.64 6.41 -3.05
N HIS A 86 7.81 5.66 -3.77
CA HIS A 86 7.73 5.77 -5.22
C HIS A 86 7.09 7.10 -5.60
N PRO A 87 7.75 7.92 -6.42
CA PRO A 87 7.09 9.07 -7.02
C PRO A 87 6.00 8.56 -7.97
N TYR A 88 4.83 9.18 -7.97
CA TYR A 88 3.72 8.91 -8.89
C TYR A 88 3.08 7.51 -8.82
N GLN A 89 3.49 6.64 -7.89
CA GLN A 89 2.89 5.33 -7.68
C GLN A 89 2.21 5.31 -6.30
N ARG A 90 0.90 5.16 -6.29
CA ARG A 90 0.10 5.35 -5.08
C ARG A 90 -0.96 4.26 -4.93
N TRP A 91 -1.26 3.90 -3.73
CA TRP A 91 -2.48 3.19 -3.39
C TRP A 91 -3.69 4.12 -3.60
N SER A 92 -4.86 3.58 -3.95
CA SER A 92 -6.11 4.34 -4.09
C SER A 92 -6.52 5.03 -2.80
N ASP A 93 -6.26 4.37 -1.68
CA ASP A 93 -6.44 4.86 -0.31
C ASP A 93 -5.25 4.44 0.58
N PRO A 94 -5.07 5.03 1.78
CA PRO A 94 -4.07 4.55 2.72
C PRO A 94 -4.18 3.04 2.98
N PRO A 95 -3.06 2.29 3.04
CA PRO A 95 -3.07 0.84 3.25
C PRO A 95 -3.92 0.37 4.42
N ALA A 96 -3.96 1.13 5.52
CA ALA A 96 -4.77 0.81 6.69
C ALA A 96 -6.29 0.78 6.40
N ILE A 97 -6.75 1.57 5.43
CA ILE A 97 -8.15 1.60 4.99
C ILE A 97 -8.43 0.45 4.03
N LEU A 98 -7.54 0.26 3.04
CA LEU A 98 -7.68 -0.82 2.06
C LEU A 98 -7.69 -2.19 2.74
N LEU A 99 -6.70 -2.45 3.60
CA LEU A 99 -6.58 -3.73 4.30
C LEU A 99 -7.75 -3.98 5.27
N GLN A 100 -8.30 -2.94 5.91
CA GLN A 100 -9.51 -3.10 6.72
C GLN A 100 -10.71 -3.53 5.86
N ALA A 101 -10.91 -2.88 4.71
CA ALA A 101 -12.02 -3.18 3.82
C ALA A 101 -11.91 -4.61 3.25
N GLU A 102 -10.70 -5.00 2.81
CA GLU A 102 -10.41 -6.33 2.31
C GLU A 102 -10.59 -7.41 3.41
N LEU A 103 -10.13 -7.16 4.63
CA LEU A 103 -10.29 -8.08 5.74
C LEU A 103 -11.77 -8.30 6.10
N ILE A 104 -12.58 -7.23 6.08
CA ILE A 104 -14.04 -7.34 6.30
C ILE A 104 -14.67 -8.21 5.21
N SER A 105 -14.33 -7.96 3.94
CA SER A 105 -14.83 -8.72 2.80
C SER A 105 -14.45 -10.19 2.92
N PHE A 106 -13.17 -10.47 3.17
CA PHE A 106 -12.62 -11.82 3.29
C PHE A 106 -13.26 -12.61 4.43
N LEU A 107 -13.33 -12.05 5.63
CA LEU A 107 -13.92 -12.70 6.80
C LEU A 107 -15.44 -12.87 6.68
N SER A 108 -16.12 -11.95 5.98
CA SER A 108 -17.55 -12.08 5.67
C SER A 108 -17.78 -13.24 4.70
N ALA A 109 -16.96 -13.37 3.66
CA ALA A 109 -17.05 -14.47 2.71
C ALA A 109 -16.75 -15.83 3.37
N ALA A 110 -15.83 -15.87 4.35
CA ALA A 110 -15.57 -17.05 5.17
C ALA A 110 -16.73 -17.40 6.14
N ALA A 111 -17.71 -16.53 6.31
CA ALA A 111 -18.80 -16.67 7.28
C ALA A 111 -18.31 -16.94 8.73
N VAL A 112 -17.19 -16.32 9.14
CA VAL A 112 -16.53 -16.56 10.42
C VAL A 112 -17.34 -16.07 11.63
N ALA A 113 -18.27 -15.15 11.43
CA ALA A 113 -19.20 -14.63 12.44
C ALA A 113 -20.60 -14.43 11.85
N ASP A 114 -21.60 -14.10 12.67
CA ASP A 114 -22.93 -13.78 12.16
C ASP A 114 -22.94 -12.52 11.31
N THR A 115 -22.14 -11.53 11.72
CA THR A 115 -21.91 -10.29 10.98
C THR A 115 -20.45 -9.88 11.14
N VAL A 116 -19.80 -9.48 10.06
CA VAL A 116 -18.47 -8.83 10.09
C VAL A 116 -18.65 -7.40 9.65
N MET A 117 -18.18 -6.43 10.45
CA MET A 117 -18.49 -5.02 10.22
C MET A 117 -17.35 -4.09 10.65
N PRO A 118 -17.24 -2.88 10.07
CA PRO A 118 -16.36 -1.84 10.60
C PRO A 118 -16.90 -1.21 11.88
N ALA A 119 -16.03 -0.60 12.69
CA ALA A 119 -16.43 0.15 13.89
C ALA A 119 -17.44 1.28 13.61
N THR A 120 -17.47 1.80 12.38
CA THR A 120 -18.41 2.84 11.94
C THR A 120 -19.86 2.37 11.83
N ALA A 121 -20.12 1.06 11.83
CA ALA A 121 -21.48 0.50 11.78
C ALA A 121 -22.33 0.83 13.02
N ARG A 122 -21.69 1.19 14.16
CA ARG A 122 -22.36 1.57 15.43
C ARG A 122 -23.28 0.48 15.99
N VAL A 123 -23.04 -0.77 15.60
CA VAL A 123 -23.69 -1.94 16.18
C VAL A 123 -22.81 -2.47 17.31
N LYS A 124 -23.42 -2.96 18.39
CA LYS A 124 -22.69 -3.51 19.52
C LYS A 124 -21.92 -4.77 19.06
N PRO A 125 -20.59 -4.81 19.17
CA PRO A 125 -19.82 -5.99 18.85
C PRO A 125 -19.86 -7.01 19.99
N ASP A 126 -19.66 -8.27 19.67
CA ASP A 126 -19.33 -9.35 20.60
C ASP A 126 -17.83 -9.65 20.60
N TYR A 127 -17.20 -9.42 19.46
CA TYR A 127 -15.75 -9.57 19.25
C TYR A 127 -15.17 -8.35 18.52
N VAL A 128 -13.90 -8.05 18.78
CA VAL A 128 -13.19 -6.95 18.14
C VAL A 128 -11.85 -7.43 17.63
N VAL A 129 -11.56 -7.16 16.36
CA VAL A 129 -10.24 -7.31 15.75
C VAL A 129 -9.60 -5.95 15.60
N SER A 130 -8.43 -5.80 16.17
CA SER A 130 -7.54 -4.66 15.94
C SER A 130 -6.25 -5.14 15.30
N GLY A 131 -5.49 -4.24 14.64
CA GLY A 131 -4.25 -4.63 14.01
C GLY A 131 -3.28 -3.48 13.82
N ARG A 132 -2.03 -3.86 13.52
CA ARG A 132 -0.96 -2.93 13.19
C ARG A 132 -0.19 -3.46 11.99
N ILE A 133 -0.05 -2.64 10.96
CA ILE A 133 0.82 -2.88 9.82
C ILE A 133 2.25 -2.60 10.27
N ARG A 134 3.12 -3.60 10.15
CA ARG A 134 4.55 -3.54 10.50
C ARG A 134 5.42 -3.30 9.29
N ASN A 135 5.15 -4.05 8.21
CA ASN A 135 5.81 -3.90 6.92
C ASN A 135 4.76 -3.90 5.81
N PHE A 136 4.92 -3.03 4.85
CA PHE A 136 4.10 -2.95 3.65
C PHE A 136 4.91 -2.28 2.53
N GLU A 137 5.94 -2.97 2.06
CA GLU A 137 6.90 -2.43 1.10
C GLU A 137 7.35 -3.45 0.06
N ARG A 138 7.81 -2.92 -1.07
CA ARG A 138 8.54 -3.70 -2.07
C ARG A 138 10.01 -3.81 -1.65
N VAL A 139 10.64 -4.94 -1.92
CA VAL A 139 12.10 -5.09 -1.90
C VAL A 139 12.54 -5.40 -3.32
N LEU A 140 13.52 -4.64 -3.85
CA LEU A 140 13.87 -4.69 -5.27
C LEU A 140 14.96 -5.72 -5.57
N GLU A 141 15.91 -5.91 -4.65
CA GLU A 141 17.07 -6.78 -4.87
C GLU A 141 17.20 -7.86 -3.77
N PRO A 142 17.81 -9.02 -4.10
CA PRO A 142 18.28 -9.46 -5.42
C PRO A 142 17.14 -9.87 -6.36
N GLN A 143 15.94 -10.10 -5.85
CA GLN A 143 14.72 -10.42 -6.60
C GLN A 143 13.59 -9.53 -6.11
N PRO A 144 12.83 -8.90 -7.03
CA PRO A 144 11.68 -8.08 -6.66
C PRO A 144 10.65 -8.91 -5.91
N ARG A 145 10.16 -8.39 -4.79
CA ARG A 145 9.11 -9.03 -3.99
C ARG A 145 8.32 -8.03 -3.18
N ALA A 146 7.12 -8.41 -2.80
CA ALA A 146 6.32 -7.74 -1.79
C ALA A 146 6.64 -8.32 -0.41
N VAL A 147 6.71 -7.46 0.60
CA VAL A 147 6.87 -7.84 2.01
C VAL A 147 5.70 -7.23 2.77
N VAL A 148 4.89 -8.08 3.39
CA VAL A 148 3.75 -7.69 4.21
C VAL A 148 3.89 -8.30 5.58
N GLU A 149 3.76 -7.48 6.62
CA GLU A 149 3.69 -7.94 8.00
C GLU A 149 2.58 -7.19 8.73
N ILE A 150 1.61 -7.95 9.26
CA ILE A 150 0.47 -7.40 10.01
C ILE A 150 0.36 -8.16 11.32
N GLN A 151 0.33 -7.42 12.41
CA GLN A 151 -0.04 -7.96 13.71
C GLN A 151 -1.55 -7.82 13.89
N PHE A 152 -2.24 -8.92 14.16
CA PHE A 152 -3.65 -8.93 14.55
C PHE A 152 -3.83 -9.30 16.02
N THR A 153 -4.83 -8.67 16.65
CA THR A 153 -5.30 -9.02 17.96
C THR A 153 -6.83 -9.13 17.89
N ALA A 154 -7.37 -10.30 18.19
CA ALA A 154 -8.80 -10.56 18.31
C ALA A 154 -9.15 -10.80 19.78
N THR A 155 -10.16 -10.11 20.28
CA THR A 155 -10.63 -10.21 21.68
C THR A 155 -12.13 -10.26 21.73
N THR A 156 -12.70 -10.74 22.86
CA THR A 156 -14.08 -10.41 23.19
C THR A 156 -14.24 -8.90 23.32
N ALA A 157 -15.42 -8.38 23.05
CA ALA A 157 -15.68 -6.93 23.14
C ALA A 157 -15.54 -6.37 24.56
N ARG A 158 -15.62 -7.22 25.58
CA ARG A 158 -15.34 -6.86 26.98
C ARG A 158 -13.86 -6.74 27.28
N GLY A 159 -13.00 -7.33 26.42
CA GLY A 159 -11.56 -7.37 26.60
C GLY A 159 -11.09 -8.35 27.66
N ASP A 160 -11.95 -9.27 28.09
CA ASP A 160 -11.66 -10.26 29.12
C ASP A 160 -11.03 -11.55 28.57
N GLU A 161 -11.05 -11.74 27.25
CA GLU A 161 -10.44 -12.88 26.57
C GLU A 161 -9.74 -12.46 25.30
N ILE A 162 -8.55 -12.99 25.08
CA ILE A 162 -7.78 -12.85 23.84
C ILE A 162 -7.89 -14.15 23.06
N LEU A 163 -8.54 -14.08 21.89
CA LEU A 163 -8.68 -15.20 20.96
C LEU A 163 -7.42 -15.38 20.12
N VAL A 164 -6.89 -14.27 19.59
CA VAL A 164 -5.68 -14.25 18.76
C VAL A 164 -4.84 -13.04 19.15
N ASN A 165 -3.53 -13.21 19.25
CA ASN A 165 -2.55 -12.11 19.30
C ASN A 165 -1.26 -12.57 18.61
N ARG A 166 -1.16 -12.30 17.31
CA ARG A 166 -0.05 -12.82 16.49
C ARG A 166 0.36 -11.86 15.39
N SER A 167 1.63 -11.89 15.01
CA SER A 167 2.14 -11.23 13.80
C SER A 167 2.26 -12.25 12.68
N TYR A 168 1.75 -11.87 11.52
CA TYR A 168 1.78 -12.66 10.28
C TYR A 168 2.66 -11.92 9.29
N ARG A 169 3.66 -12.62 8.74
CA ARG A 169 4.62 -12.06 7.79
C ARG A 169 4.72 -12.95 6.57
N GLU A 170 4.52 -12.35 5.41
CA GLU A 170 4.66 -13.01 4.12
C GLU A 170 5.55 -12.21 3.17
N GLU A 171 6.34 -12.94 2.39
CA GLU A 171 7.12 -12.41 1.30
C GLU A 171 6.73 -13.15 0.03
N ARG A 172 6.31 -12.41 -1.01
CA ARG A 172 5.93 -12.98 -2.31
C ARG A 172 6.77 -12.38 -3.42
N ALA A 173 7.39 -13.24 -4.23
CA ALA A 173 8.18 -12.81 -5.37
C ALA A 173 7.29 -12.14 -6.41
N ALA A 174 7.69 -10.99 -6.92
CA ALA A 174 7.06 -10.37 -8.07
C ALA A 174 7.60 -10.99 -9.36
N ALA A 175 6.76 -11.17 -10.37
CA ALA A 175 7.13 -11.76 -11.65
C ALA A 175 8.25 -10.97 -12.38
N ASN A 176 8.35 -9.69 -12.11
CA ASN A 176 9.38 -8.78 -12.63
C ASN A 176 9.49 -7.54 -11.73
N SER A 177 10.33 -6.56 -12.12
CA SER A 177 10.57 -5.34 -11.35
C SER A 177 9.49 -4.25 -11.49
N SER A 178 8.42 -4.47 -12.25
CA SER A 178 7.33 -3.49 -12.39
C SER A 178 6.56 -3.31 -11.09
N VAL A 179 5.86 -2.19 -10.97
CA VAL A 179 4.98 -1.94 -9.81
C VAL A 179 3.76 -2.84 -9.88
N GLU A 180 3.20 -3.04 -11.07
CA GLU A 180 2.04 -3.91 -11.32
C GLU A 180 2.31 -5.34 -10.86
N ALA A 181 3.48 -5.90 -11.22
CA ALA A 181 3.86 -7.24 -10.76
C ALA A 181 4.03 -7.32 -9.24
N SER A 182 4.45 -6.21 -8.61
CA SER A 182 4.54 -6.16 -7.14
C SER A 182 3.17 -6.02 -6.49
N VAL A 183 2.20 -5.35 -7.13
CA VAL A 183 0.82 -5.29 -6.62
C VAL A 183 0.21 -6.68 -6.56
N VAL A 184 0.37 -7.49 -7.61
CA VAL A 184 -0.04 -8.91 -7.59
C VAL A 184 0.62 -9.68 -6.45
N ALA A 185 1.93 -9.46 -6.22
CA ALA A 185 2.63 -10.09 -5.12
C ALA A 185 2.14 -9.62 -3.73
N PHE A 186 1.69 -8.36 -3.59
CA PHE A 186 1.02 -7.88 -2.38
C PHE A 186 -0.32 -8.59 -2.17
N ASP A 187 -1.14 -8.72 -3.21
CA ASP A 187 -2.44 -9.40 -3.14
C ASP A 187 -2.27 -10.85 -2.67
N GLU A 188 -1.32 -11.59 -3.24
CA GLU A 188 -0.99 -12.96 -2.82
C GLU A 188 -0.50 -13.03 -1.37
N ALA A 189 0.37 -12.09 -0.94
CA ALA A 189 0.87 -12.06 0.43
C ALA A 189 -0.25 -11.78 1.44
N ILE A 190 -1.15 -10.84 1.11
CA ILE A 190 -2.29 -10.47 1.95
C ILE A 190 -3.28 -11.63 2.06
N ASN A 191 -3.59 -12.29 0.93
CA ASN A 191 -4.45 -13.46 0.92
C ASN A 191 -3.96 -14.52 1.91
N VAL A 192 -2.68 -14.90 1.83
CA VAL A 192 -2.11 -15.90 2.74
C VAL A 192 -2.13 -15.47 4.20
N ILE A 193 -1.86 -14.19 4.48
CA ILE A 193 -1.96 -13.65 5.85
C ILE A 193 -3.40 -13.76 6.37
N PHE A 194 -4.38 -13.46 5.53
CA PHE A 194 -5.79 -13.52 5.92
C PHE A 194 -6.26 -14.97 6.12
N GLU A 195 -5.80 -15.92 5.30
CA GLU A 195 -6.03 -17.36 5.50
C GLU A 195 -5.44 -17.85 6.84
N GLN A 196 -4.21 -17.49 7.14
CA GLN A 196 -3.56 -17.83 8.42
C GLN A 196 -4.32 -17.24 9.62
N PHE A 197 -4.75 -15.97 9.51
CA PHE A 197 -5.53 -15.32 10.55
C PHE A 197 -6.90 -15.96 10.73
N LEU A 198 -7.59 -16.29 9.62
CA LEU A 198 -8.87 -17.01 9.63
C LEU A 198 -8.73 -18.37 10.32
N ALA A 199 -7.68 -19.12 10.04
CA ALA A 199 -7.41 -20.42 10.66
C ALA A 199 -7.22 -20.29 12.18
N ASP A 200 -6.41 -19.29 12.62
CA ASP A 200 -6.19 -19.05 14.04
C ASP A 200 -7.47 -18.59 14.75
N LEU A 201 -8.26 -17.72 14.11
CA LEU A 201 -9.53 -17.22 14.66
C LEU A 201 -10.59 -18.30 14.76
N SER A 202 -10.61 -19.24 13.80
CA SER A 202 -11.55 -20.36 13.78
C SER A 202 -11.12 -21.54 14.66
N GLY A 203 -9.87 -21.61 15.06
CA GLY A 203 -9.30 -22.66 15.91
C GLY A 203 -9.39 -22.36 17.40
N SER A 204 -9.79 -21.13 17.77
CA SER A 204 -9.87 -20.62 19.16
C SER A 204 -11.10 -21.11 19.92
#